data_655b6e3c7d9fbd5b2387ecfdeebd9e18
#
_entry.id   655b6e3c7d9fbd5b2387ecfdeebd9e18
#
_cell.length_a   1.000
_cell.length_b   1.000
_cell.length_c   1.000
_cell.angle_alpha   90.00
_cell.angle_beta   90.00
_cell.angle_gamma   90.00
#
_symmetry.space_group_name_H-M   'P 1'
#
loop_
_entity.id
_entity.type
_entity.pdbx_description
1 polymer ?
#
loop_
_entity_poly.entity_id
_entity_poly.type
_entity_poly.pdbx_seq_one_letter_code
_entity_poly.pdbx_strand_id
1 'polypeptide(L)'
;MQHLIQGTALALALALSAPARAQGTPVANEQFVPVPSYRVGPYAAAGTSVFGGFIDYMNFINVRDGGINGVKLTWEECETSYTVDKGLPCYEKLKGHPPTGASMFSFYSTAIVYAVLDRAGTDKVPLVTIVHGRTDASDGRVFPYVFPLMTNYWSQNTDIVKFIGMRSGGMDKLKGQKIVHLYLDVAYGKEPNEIFLKQAAMYGFEPKLVPVPPPGTDQQSQWLEIRQFAPDWVIVTGYGVMNPAMLKAAARANYPRDHVIGNFWTGSEEDTIPAGDAAVNYISSLINPAGTDFKIIQDIQKVLYDKGLGNMTDKSRIGSVLYNRGIMTGIITVEAIRTAQGKYGKKPLTGEQTRWGLENLNLDDKRIAQLGATGLIQPLKVTCADHEGGGAVKFQQWDGKKWKIISDWIQPDRKLVRDMVQASAAKYAAEKGITPRDCSKGG
;
A
#
# COMPACT_ATOMS: atom_id res chain seq x y z
N MET A 1 -94.11 -24.95 42.99
CA MET A 1 -93.13 -23.83 42.80
C MET A 1 -91.93 -24.38 42.12
N GLN A 2 -91.89 -24.11 40.85
CA GLN A 2 -90.81 -24.60 39.94
C GLN A 2 -89.72 -23.58 39.87
N HIS A 3 -88.49 -24.00 40.12
CA HIS A 3 -87.26 -23.19 39.82
C HIS A 3 -86.60 -23.75 38.57
N LEU A 4 -86.59 -22.95 37.49
CA LEU A 4 -85.79 -23.14 36.31
C LEU A 4 -84.35 -22.83 36.65
N ILE A 5 -83.48 -23.78 36.31
CA ILE A 5 -82.02 -23.56 36.28
C ILE A 5 -81.63 -23.41 34.82
N GLN A 6 -81.15 -22.19 34.40
CA GLN A 6 -80.55 -21.92 33.16
C GLN A 6 -79.04 -22.25 33.25
N GLY A 7 -78.61 -23.22 32.46
CA GLY A 7 -77.19 -23.55 32.29
C GLY A 7 -76.55 -22.69 31.20
N THR A 8 -75.54 -21.93 31.57
CA THR A 8 -74.75 -21.13 30.66
C THR A 8 -73.58 -21.99 30.17
N ALA A 9 -73.53 -22.31 28.86
CA ALA A 9 -72.37 -22.97 28.21
C ALA A 9 -71.29 -21.97 27.95
N LEU A 10 -70.13 -22.17 28.59
CA LEU A 10 -68.90 -21.39 28.37
C LEU A 10 -68.09 -22.00 27.19
N ALA A 11 -68.06 -21.34 26.02
CA ALA A 11 -67.29 -21.76 24.89
C ALA A 11 -65.82 -21.28 25.08
N LEU A 12 -64.92 -22.22 25.32
CA LEU A 12 -63.44 -21.97 25.41
C LEU A 12 -62.85 -21.83 24.01
N ALA A 13 -62.58 -20.61 23.57
CA ALA A 13 -61.86 -20.38 22.30
C ALA A 13 -60.35 -20.59 22.55
N LEU A 14 -59.78 -21.70 22.02
CA LEU A 14 -58.35 -21.92 21.93
C LEU A 14 -57.77 -21.01 20.81
N ALA A 15 -57.12 -19.92 21.19
CA ALA A 15 -56.32 -19.10 20.32
C ALA A 15 -55.01 -19.85 20.03
N LEU A 16 -54.86 -20.42 18.82
CA LEU A 16 -53.59 -20.92 18.28
C LEU A 16 -52.68 -19.73 18.04
N SER A 17 -51.78 -19.45 18.99
CA SER A 17 -50.66 -18.51 18.76
C SER A 17 -49.67 -19.15 17.81
N ALA A 18 -49.66 -18.71 16.55
CA ALA A 18 -48.58 -19.00 15.62
C ALA A 18 -47.25 -18.46 16.17
N PRO A 19 -46.15 -19.22 16.12
CA PRO A 19 -44.85 -18.70 16.54
C PRO A 19 -44.46 -17.50 15.67
N ALA A 20 -44.30 -16.33 16.29
CA ALA A 20 -43.71 -15.18 15.63
C ALA A 20 -42.29 -15.58 15.16
N ARG A 21 -42.14 -15.70 13.83
CA ARG A 21 -40.80 -15.77 13.23
C ARG A 21 -40.05 -14.52 13.68
N ALA A 22 -39.02 -14.71 14.49
CA ALA A 22 -38.06 -13.65 14.79
C ALA A 22 -37.53 -13.16 13.41
N GLN A 23 -37.96 -11.98 12.99
CA GLN A 23 -37.31 -11.27 11.87
C GLN A 23 -35.91 -10.99 12.34
N GLY A 24 -34.95 -11.75 11.79
CA GLY A 24 -33.53 -11.47 12.02
C GLY A 24 -33.27 -10.00 11.71
N THR A 25 -32.54 -9.34 12.58
CA THR A 25 -32.09 -7.95 12.38
C THR A 25 -31.54 -7.85 10.95
N PRO A 26 -31.99 -6.88 10.12
CA PRO A 26 -31.46 -6.75 8.77
C PRO A 26 -29.94 -6.65 8.86
N VAL A 27 -29.21 -7.55 8.19
CA VAL A 27 -27.76 -7.47 8.07
C VAL A 27 -27.47 -6.17 7.34
N ALA A 28 -26.68 -5.29 7.96
CA ALA A 28 -26.33 -4.02 7.36
C ALA A 28 -25.69 -4.27 5.97
N ASN A 29 -26.19 -3.56 4.95
CA ASN A 29 -25.63 -3.64 3.60
C ASN A 29 -24.36 -2.80 3.50
N GLU A 30 -23.35 -3.18 4.30
CA GLU A 30 -22.12 -2.44 4.52
C GLU A 30 -20.90 -3.32 4.32
N GLN A 31 -19.92 -2.79 3.58
CA GLN A 31 -18.63 -3.42 3.37
C GLN A 31 -17.59 -2.76 4.29
N PHE A 32 -17.11 -3.50 5.27
CA PHE A 32 -16.11 -3.01 6.19
C PHE A 32 -14.69 -3.07 5.60
N VAL A 33 -13.97 -1.94 5.67
CA VAL A 33 -12.58 -1.77 5.26
C VAL A 33 -11.80 -1.20 6.44
N PRO A 34 -10.98 -1.99 7.14
CA PRO A 34 -10.20 -1.50 8.28
C PRO A 34 -9.13 -0.48 7.83
N VAL A 35 -8.87 0.50 8.69
CA VAL A 35 -7.85 1.54 8.47
C VAL A 35 -6.84 1.53 9.62
N PRO A 36 -5.84 0.64 9.59
CA PRO A 36 -4.78 0.59 10.60
C PRO A 36 -3.75 1.71 10.34
N SER A 37 -4.08 2.91 10.80
CA SER A 37 -3.31 4.13 10.52
C SER A 37 -2.15 4.36 11.49
N TYR A 38 -1.33 5.38 11.20
CA TYR A 38 -0.34 5.95 12.12
C TYR A 38 -0.36 7.48 11.95
N ARG A 39 -1.08 8.15 12.86
CA ARG A 39 -1.27 9.60 12.89
C ARG A 39 -0.38 10.28 13.92
N VAL A 40 0.37 9.50 14.70
CA VAL A 40 1.29 9.98 15.72
C VAL A 40 2.69 9.40 15.57
N GLY A 41 3.70 10.08 16.14
CA GLY A 41 5.10 9.63 16.13
C GLY A 41 5.89 10.06 14.87
N PRO A 42 7.10 9.51 14.68
CA PRO A 42 8.06 10.00 13.68
C PRO A 42 7.63 9.78 12.22
N TYR A 43 6.60 8.99 11.99
CA TYR A 43 6.08 8.67 10.65
C TYR A 43 4.70 9.31 10.37
N ALA A 44 4.18 10.10 11.33
CA ALA A 44 2.84 10.67 11.29
C ALA A 44 2.56 11.57 10.09
N ALA A 45 3.54 12.34 9.64
CA ALA A 45 3.36 13.22 8.47
C ALA A 45 2.98 12.42 7.22
N ALA A 46 3.69 11.32 6.96
CA ALA A 46 3.41 10.42 5.86
C ALA A 46 2.08 9.67 6.07
N GLY A 47 1.83 9.14 7.27
CA GLY A 47 0.59 8.45 7.62
C GLY A 47 -0.65 9.33 7.46
N THR A 48 -0.56 10.59 7.89
CA THR A 48 -1.67 11.53 7.75
C THR A 48 -2.08 11.73 6.29
N SER A 49 -1.13 11.93 5.40
CA SER A 49 -1.43 12.12 3.98
C SER A 49 -1.97 10.85 3.32
N VAL A 50 -1.30 9.70 3.51
CA VAL A 50 -1.71 8.47 2.81
C VAL A 50 -3.05 7.92 3.31
N PHE A 51 -3.29 7.89 4.61
CA PHE A 51 -4.59 7.45 5.14
C PHE A 51 -5.68 8.49 4.92
N GLY A 52 -5.33 9.78 4.89
CA GLY A 52 -6.27 10.84 4.51
C GLY A 52 -6.82 10.64 3.11
N GLY A 53 -5.95 10.43 2.12
CA GLY A 53 -6.36 10.12 0.75
C GLY A 53 -7.16 8.83 0.65
N PHE A 54 -6.76 7.77 1.38
CA PHE A 54 -7.48 6.50 1.37
C PHE A 54 -8.92 6.63 1.90
N ILE A 55 -9.11 7.32 3.03
CA ILE A 55 -10.43 7.57 3.62
C ILE A 55 -11.25 8.49 2.71
N ASP A 56 -10.63 9.53 2.16
CA ASP A 56 -11.32 10.43 1.22
C ASP A 56 -11.86 9.70 0.00
N TYR A 57 -11.10 8.76 -0.57
CA TYR A 57 -11.60 7.98 -1.69
C TYR A 57 -12.80 7.10 -1.31
N MET A 58 -12.76 6.41 -0.17
CA MET A 58 -13.88 5.58 0.30
C MET A 58 -15.11 6.45 0.56
N ASN A 59 -14.94 7.62 1.20
CA ASN A 59 -16.01 8.55 1.45
C ASN A 59 -16.58 9.15 0.15
N PHE A 60 -15.71 9.45 -0.81
CA PHE A 60 -16.11 9.92 -2.14
C PHE A 60 -17.02 8.90 -2.85
N ILE A 61 -16.69 7.61 -2.82
CA ILE A 61 -17.54 6.55 -3.39
C ILE A 61 -18.90 6.48 -2.66
N ASN A 62 -18.91 6.65 -1.34
CA ASN A 62 -20.17 6.68 -0.58
C ASN A 62 -21.03 7.90 -0.95
N VAL A 63 -20.44 9.09 -1.01
CA VAL A 63 -21.18 10.33 -1.25
C VAL A 63 -21.63 10.48 -2.71
N ARG A 64 -20.78 10.10 -3.67
CA ARG A 64 -21.09 10.20 -5.09
C ARG A 64 -21.99 9.07 -5.58
N ASP A 65 -21.66 7.82 -5.20
CA ASP A 65 -22.24 6.62 -5.81
C ASP A 65 -23.17 5.84 -4.87
N GLY A 66 -23.30 6.23 -3.60
CA GLY A 66 -24.06 5.48 -2.59
C GLY A 66 -23.36 4.16 -2.20
N GLY A 67 -22.03 4.09 -2.35
CA GLY A 67 -21.22 2.89 -2.11
C GLY A 67 -20.89 2.09 -3.37
N ILE A 68 -20.37 0.88 -3.21
CA ILE A 68 -20.02 -0.01 -4.32
C ILE A 68 -21.24 -0.82 -4.73
N ASN A 69 -21.86 -0.47 -5.85
CA ASN A 69 -23.11 -1.12 -6.33
C ASN A 69 -24.24 -1.11 -5.26
N GLY A 70 -24.35 -0.03 -4.48
CA GLY A 70 -25.34 0.13 -3.40
C GLY A 70 -24.93 -0.49 -2.06
N VAL A 71 -23.72 -1.04 -1.94
CA VAL A 71 -23.12 -1.48 -0.67
C VAL A 71 -22.25 -0.36 -0.12
N LYS A 72 -22.63 0.21 1.02
CA LYS A 72 -21.94 1.32 1.65
C LYS A 72 -20.58 0.87 2.20
N LEU A 73 -19.53 1.66 2.00
CA LEU A 73 -18.25 1.43 2.64
C LEU A 73 -18.27 1.98 4.07
N THR A 74 -17.83 1.17 5.02
CA THR A 74 -17.58 1.58 6.39
C THR A 74 -16.16 1.28 6.79
N TRP A 75 -15.62 2.04 7.74
CA TRP A 75 -14.26 1.84 8.25
C TRP A 75 -14.16 2.22 9.71
N GLU A 76 -13.18 1.65 10.36
CA GLU A 76 -12.71 2.05 11.68
C GLU A 76 -11.20 2.29 11.60
N GLU A 77 -10.77 3.46 12.07
CA GLU A 77 -9.37 3.81 12.15
C GLU A 77 -8.78 3.28 13.46
N CYS A 78 -7.66 2.56 13.38
CA CYS A 78 -6.93 2.03 14.53
C CYS A 78 -5.49 2.48 14.49
N GLU A 79 -5.05 3.22 15.51
CA GLU A 79 -3.71 3.83 15.58
C GLU A 79 -2.64 2.78 15.89
N THR A 80 -1.72 2.56 14.96
CA THR A 80 -0.62 1.60 15.07
C THR A 80 0.71 2.24 15.51
N SER A 81 0.83 3.56 15.44
CA SER A 81 2.11 4.30 15.64
C SER A 81 3.26 3.74 14.80
N TYR A 82 2.95 3.01 13.71
CA TYR A 82 3.91 2.30 12.85
C TYR A 82 4.67 1.17 13.57
N THR A 83 4.16 0.61 14.67
CA THR A 83 4.81 -0.41 15.50
C THR A 83 4.05 -1.73 15.50
N VAL A 84 4.76 -2.84 15.68
CA VAL A 84 4.17 -4.19 15.67
C VAL A 84 3.29 -4.42 16.90
N ASP A 85 3.72 -3.94 18.07
CA ASP A 85 3.01 -4.07 19.34
C ASP A 85 1.61 -3.43 19.33
N LYS A 86 1.40 -2.39 18.53
CA LYS A 86 0.07 -1.79 18.29
C LYS A 86 -0.61 -2.34 17.03
N GLY A 87 0.15 -2.68 16.01
CA GLY A 87 -0.39 -3.21 14.76
C GLY A 87 -1.08 -4.56 14.92
N LEU A 88 -0.53 -5.47 15.72
CA LEU A 88 -1.15 -6.76 16.01
C LEU A 88 -2.50 -6.63 16.72
N PRO A 89 -2.65 -5.86 17.82
CA PRO A 89 -3.96 -5.62 18.42
C PRO A 89 -4.97 -4.97 17.46
N CYS A 90 -4.54 -4.04 16.59
CA CYS A 90 -5.42 -3.44 15.58
C CYS A 90 -5.92 -4.50 14.59
N TYR A 91 -5.05 -5.42 14.14
CA TYR A 91 -5.46 -6.52 13.29
C TYR A 91 -6.50 -7.41 13.97
N GLU A 92 -6.22 -7.88 15.19
CA GLU A 92 -7.12 -8.77 15.93
C GLU A 92 -8.48 -8.10 16.23
N LYS A 93 -8.48 -6.82 16.56
CA LYS A 93 -9.71 -6.05 16.81
C LYS A 93 -10.59 -5.94 15.56
N LEU A 94 -9.98 -5.69 14.40
CA LEU A 94 -10.72 -5.28 13.20
C LEU A 94 -11.01 -6.44 12.23
N LYS A 95 -10.28 -7.56 12.30
CA LYS A 95 -10.42 -8.66 11.32
C LYS A 95 -11.80 -9.29 11.27
N GLY A 96 -12.47 -9.38 12.41
CA GLY A 96 -13.80 -10.00 12.55
C GLY A 96 -14.98 -9.02 12.57
N HIS A 97 -14.79 -7.75 12.21
CA HIS A 97 -15.84 -6.73 12.27
C HIS A 97 -17.08 -7.10 11.42
N PRO A 98 -18.33 -7.05 12.02
CA PRO A 98 -19.54 -7.38 11.27
C PRO A 98 -19.78 -6.45 10.06
N PRO A 99 -20.54 -6.89 9.02
CA PRO A 99 -21.27 -8.16 8.93
C PRO A 99 -20.43 -9.34 8.41
N THR A 100 -19.33 -9.13 7.67
CA THR A 100 -18.58 -10.17 6.95
C THR A 100 -17.10 -10.26 7.32
N GLY A 101 -16.67 -9.55 8.34
CA GLY A 101 -15.27 -9.37 8.67
C GLY A 101 -14.61 -8.28 7.83
N ALA A 102 -13.33 -8.08 8.03
CA ALA A 102 -12.51 -7.19 7.23
C ALA A 102 -12.43 -7.67 5.79
N SER A 103 -12.62 -6.77 4.82
CA SER A 103 -12.42 -7.08 3.40
C SER A 103 -10.95 -7.31 3.08
N MET A 104 -10.08 -6.41 3.55
CA MET A 104 -8.62 -6.45 3.38
C MET A 104 -7.97 -5.43 4.30
N PHE A 105 -6.67 -5.59 4.60
CA PHE A 105 -5.88 -4.63 5.38
C PHE A 105 -4.79 -3.97 4.53
N SER A 106 -4.56 -2.67 4.75
CA SER A 106 -3.41 -1.91 4.24
C SER A 106 -2.68 -1.22 5.38
N PHE A 107 -1.62 -1.85 5.91
CA PHE A 107 -0.88 -1.33 7.09
C PHE A 107 0.13 -0.23 6.75
N TYR A 108 0.66 -0.22 5.53
CA TYR A 108 1.78 0.63 5.13
C TYR A 108 3.02 0.48 6.03
N SER A 109 3.16 -0.66 6.71
CA SER A 109 4.30 -1.01 7.55
C SER A 109 4.74 -2.45 7.26
N THR A 110 5.93 -2.60 6.69
CA THR A 110 6.51 -3.92 6.36
C THR A 110 6.65 -4.80 7.60
N ALA A 111 7.05 -4.23 8.74
CA ALA A 111 7.20 -4.98 9.98
C ALA A 111 5.86 -5.54 10.50
N ILE A 112 4.78 -4.74 10.43
CA ILE A 112 3.43 -5.21 10.81
C ILE A 112 2.95 -6.29 9.83
N VAL A 113 3.17 -6.11 8.52
CA VAL A 113 2.82 -7.13 7.51
C VAL A 113 3.51 -8.46 7.82
N TYR A 114 4.80 -8.45 8.15
CA TYR A 114 5.52 -9.66 8.55
C TYR A 114 4.91 -10.33 9.78
N ALA A 115 4.53 -9.53 10.78
CA ALA A 115 3.98 -10.04 12.03
C ALA A 115 2.56 -10.65 11.89
N VAL A 116 1.75 -10.18 10.91
CA VAL A 116 0.38 -10.67 10.68
C VAL A 116 0.28 -11.67 9.52
N LEU A 117 1.36 -11.93 8.79
CA LEU A 117 1.37 -12.69 7.54
C LEU A 117 0.70 -14.08 7.68
N ASP A 118 1.16 -14.88 8.65
CA ASP A 118 0.66 -16.25 8.87
C ASP A 118 -0.80 -16.24 9.35
N ARG A 119 -1.17 -15.23 10.17
CA ARG A 119 -2.54 -15.04 10.67
C ARG A 119 -3.50 -14.68 9.54
N ALA A 120 -3.10 -13.74 8.66
CA ALA A 120 -3.91 -13.31 7.54
C ALA A 120 -4.27 -14.48 6.60
N GLY A 121 -3.33 -15.41 6.38
CA GLY A 121 -3.58 -16.64 5.66
C GLY A 121 -4.60 -17.55 6.34
N THR A 122 -4.47 -17.75 7.66
CA THR A 122 -5.40 -18.56 8.47
C THR A 122 -6.79 -17.93 8.56
N ASP A 123 -6.86 -16.62 8.79
CA ASP A 123 -8.10 -15.85 8.90
C ASP A 123 -8.76 -15.58 7.53
N LYS A 124 -8.06 -15.87 6.42
CA LYS A 124 -8.50 -15.62 5.05
C LYS A 124 -8.80 -14.14 4.77
N VAL A 125 -7.98 -13.25 5.30
CA VAL A 125 -8.10 -11.80 5.13
C VAL A 125 -6.91 -11.27 4.34
N PRO A 126 -7.12 -10.68 3.15
CA PRO A 126 -6.03 -10.14 2.34
C PRO A 126 -5.26 -9.00 3.01
N LEU A 127 -3.93 -9.03 2.84
CA LEU A 127 -3.03 -7.92 3.10
C LEU A 127 -2.70 -7.26 1.76
N VAL A 128 -3.24 -6.09 1.53
CA VAL A 128 -2.95 -5.28 0.33
C VAL A 128 -1.77 -4.39 0.65
N THR A 129 -0.61 -4.79 0.16
CA THR A 129 0.67 -4.16 0.49
C THR A 129 1.20 -3.39 -0.72
N ILE A 130 0.43 -2.38 -1.18
CA ILE A 130 0.81 -1.55 -2.32
C ILE A 130 2.19 -0.95 -2.03
N VAL A 131 3.17 -1.33 -2.85
CA VAL A 131 4.57 -0.90 -2.79
C VAL A 131 5.25 -1.04 -1.42
N HIS A 132 4.82 -2.01 -0.61
CA HIS A 132 5.47 -2.32 0.67
C HIS A 132 5.28 -3.80 1.06
N GLY A 133 5.83 -4.21 2.18
CA GLY A 133 5.71 -5.55 2.71
C GLY A 133 6.80 -6.49 2.20
N ARG A 134 6.50 -7.76 2.18
CA ARG A 134 7.43 -8.83 1.83
C ARG A 134 7.47 -9.02 0.30
N THR A 135 8.64 -8.88 -0.31
CA THR A 135 8.78 -8.90 -1.77
C THR A 135 8.44 -10.27 -2.39
N ASP A 136 8.89 -11.37 -1.78
CA ASP A 136 8.61 -12.72 -2.29
C ASP A 136 7.14 -13.14 -2.17
N ALA A 137 6.34 -12.37 -1.41
CA ALA A 137 4.88 -12.53 -1.39
C ALA A 137 4.21 -12.14 -2.73
N SER A 138 4.96 -11.63 -3.69
CA SER A 138 4.52 -11.51 -5.09
C SER A 138 4.21 -12.87 -5.74
N ASP A 139 4.68 -13.99 -5.18
CA ASP A 139 4.26 -15.33 -5.58
C ASP A 139 2.98 -15.75 -4.85
N GLY A 140 1.84 -15.47 -5.46
CA GLY A 140 0.53 -15.79 -4.88
C GLY A 140 0.24 -17.29 -4.76
N ARG A 141 1.06 -18.16 -5.37
CA ARG A 141 0.95 -19.62 -5.18
C ARG A 141 1.30 -20.02 -3.75
N VAL A 142 2.25 -19.30 -3.13
CA VAL A 142 2.71 -19.52 -1.76
C VAL A 142 2.04 -18.56 -0.77
N PHE A 143 1.80 -17.31 -1.19
CA PHE A 143 1.25 -16.25 -0.36
C PHE A 143 -0.14 -15.79 -0.85
N PRO A 144 -1.18 -16.65 -0.74
CA PRO A 144 -2.50 -16.37 -1.35
C PRO A 144 -3.21 -15.14 -0.80
N TYR A 145 -2.81 -14.63 0.36
CA TYR A 145 -3.45 -13.49 1.04
C TYR A 145 -2.54 -12.27 1.18
N VAL A 146 -1.44 -12.18 0.41
CA VAL A 146 -0.54 -11.03 0.43
C VAL A 146 -0.36 -10.49 -0.98
N PHE A 147 -0.61 -9.20 -1.18
CA PHE A 147 -0.67 -8.56 -2.48
C PHE A 147 0.24 -7.32 -2.54
N PRO A 148 1.54 -7.47 -2.84
CA PRO A 148 2.47 -6.34 -3.03
C PRO A 148 2.27 -5.73 -4.42
N LEU A 149 1.13 -5.04 -4.58
CA LEU A 149 0.64 -4.53 -5.84
C LEU A 149 1.46 -3.35 -6.37
N MET A 150 1.40 -3.12 -7.67
CA MET A 150 2.01 -2.05 -8.47
C MET A 150 3.51 -2.25 -8.71
N THR A 151 4.29 -2.47 -7.70
CA THR A 151 5.71 -2.85 -7.72
C THR A 151 6.14 -3.34 -6.35
N ASN A 152 7.21 -4.09 -6.27
CA ASN A 152 7.84 -4.52 -5.03
C ASN A 152 9.24 -3.92 -4.89
N TYR A 153 9.90 -4.12 -3.74
CA TYR A 153 11.22 -3.52 -3.49
C TYR A 153 12.33 -4.06 -4.39
N TRP A 154 12.25 -5.32 -4.83
CA TRP A 154 13.26 -5.88 -5.73
C TRP A 154 13.08 -5.34 -7.15
N SER A 155 11.85 -5.27 -7.66
CA SER A 155 11.55 -4.63 -8.94
C SER A 155 12.04 -3.19 -8.95
N GLN A 156 11.65 -2.40 -7.95
CA GLN A 156 12.08 -1.02 -7.83
C GLN A 156 13.61 -0.85 -7.76
N ASN A 157 14.31 -1.70 -7.00
CA ASN A 157 15.76 -1.59 -6.92
C ASN A 157 16.42 -1.84 -8.29
N THR A 158 15.87 -2.77 -9.09
CA THR A 158 16.36 -2.97 -10.46
C THR A 158 16.13 -1.76 -11.35
N ASP A 159 15.00 -1.05 -11.16
CA ASP A 159 14.71 0.19 -11.89
C ASP A 159 15.66 1.32 -11.49
N ILE A 160 15.96 1.44 -10.18
CA ILE A 160 16.93 2.44 -9.69
C ILE A 160 18.32 2.19 -10.28
N VAL A 161 18.80 0.94 -10.25
CA VAL A 161 20.13 0.60 -10.82
C VAL A 161 20.15 0.82 -12.34
N LYS A 162 19.06 0.52 -13.06
CA LYS A 162 18.93 0.87 -14.48
C LYS A 162 18.99 2.37 -14.73
N PHE A 163 18.26 3.15 -13.91
CA PHE A 163 18.30 4.60 -14.01
C PHE A 163 19.71 5.15 -13.77
N ILE A 164 20.45 4.64 -12.79
CA ILE A 164 21.86 4.98 -12.55
C ILE A 164 22.68 4.63 -13.79
N GLY A 165 22.51 3.44 -14.36
CA GLY A 165 23.18 3.04 -15.61
C GLY A 165 22.90 4.01 -16.76
N MET A 166 21.64 4.42 -16.95
CA MET A 166 21.27 5.42 -17.98
C MET A 166 21.97 6.77 -17.73
N ARG A 167 22.02 7.22 -16.48
CA ARG A 167 22.71 8.46 -16.10
C ARG A 167 24.22 8.37 -16.25
N SER A 168 24.78 7.19 -16.12
CA SER A 168 26.23 6.91 -16.27
C SER A 168 26.64 6.68 -17.74
N GLY A 169 25.69 6.64 -18.69
CA GLY A 169 25.94 6.42 -20.11
C GLY A 169 25.89 4.96 -20.58
N GLY A 170 25.37 4.04 -19.74
CA GLY A 170 25.14 2.62 -20.05
C GLY A 170 25.32 1.72 -18.83
N MET A 171 24.72 0.53 -18.88
CA MET A 171 24.85 -0.46 -17.79
C MET A 171 26.29 -0.97 -17.64
N ASP A 172 27.07 -0.99 -18.74
CA ASP A 172 28.48 -1.35 -18.76
C ASP A 172 29.35 -0.34 -17.99
N LYS A 173 28.88 0.90 -17.85
CA LYS A 173 29.57 1.98 -17.11
C LYS A 173 29.44 1.87 -15.61
N LEU A 174 28.59 0.97 -15.12
CA LEU A 174 28.49 0.71 -13.70
C LEU A 174 29.70 -0.03 -13.13
N LYS A 175 30.45 -0.74 -13.99
CA LYS A 175 31.64 -1.50 -13.55
C LYS A 175 32.67 -0.57 -12.91
N GLY A 176 33.02 -0.88 -11.66
CA GLY A 176 33.97 -0.11 -10.85
C GLY A 176 33.41 1.15 -10.21
N GLN A 177 32.17 1.53 -10.47
CA GLN A 177 31.51 2.59 -9.71
C GLN A 177 31.26 2.13 -8.26
N LYS A 178 31.21 3.08 -7.33
CA LYS A 178 30.89 2.85 -5.92
C LYS A 178 29.47 3.27 -5.66
N ILE A 179 28.64 2.36 -5.20
CA ILE A 179 27.22 2.63 -4.91
C ILE A 179 26.92 2.28 -3.45
N VAL A 180 26.42 3.25 -2.70
CA VAL A 180 25.92 3.06 -1.32
C VAL A 180 24.45 2.78 -1.36
N HIS A 181 23.97 1.84 -0.53
CA HIS A 181 22.59 1.75 -0.12
C HIS A 181 22.47 2.21 1.34
N LEU A 182 21.94 3.42 1.54
CA LEU A 182 21.61 4.02 2.84
C LEU A 182 20.17 3.64 3.20
N TYR A 183 19.95 2.90 4.27
CA TYR A 183 18.62 2.39 4.58
C TYR A 183 18.26 2.47 6.06
N LEU A 184 16.97 2.68 6.35
CA LEU A 184 16.43 2.59 7.69
C LEU A 184 16.56 1.14 8.20
N ASP A 185 17.23 0.93 9.34
CA ASP A 185 17.57 -0.41 9.87
C ASP A 185 16.35 -1.11 10.51
N VAL A 186 15.34 -1.36 9.69
CA VAL A 186 14.12 -2.13 10.00
C VAL A 186 13.80 -3.07 8.83
N ALA A 187 12.80 -3.93 8.98
CA ALA A 187 12.39 -4.88 7.93
C ALA A 187 12.22 -4.22 6.56
N TYR A 188 11.56 -3.05 6.51
CA TYR A 188 11.36 -2.26 5.30
C TYR A 188 12.66 -1.89 4.58
N GLY A 189 13.60 -1.28 5.31
CA GLY A 189 14.84 -0.78 4.71
C GLY A 189 15.78 -1.88 4.24
N LYS A 190 15.67 -3.08 4.82
CA LYS A 190 16.48 -4.27 4.50
C LYS A 190 16.00 -5.03 3.26
N GLU A 191 14.73 -4.86 2.87
CA GLU A 191 14.14 -5.61 1.75
C GLU A 191 14.98 -5.54 0.45
N PRO A 192 15.53 -4.38 0.01
CA PRO A 192 16.31 -4.31 -1.20
C PRO A 192 17.74 -4.85 -1.10
N ASN A 193 18.26 -5.17 0.10
CA ASN A 193 19.68 -5.48 0.27
C ASN A 193 20.15 -6.66 -0.59
N GLU A 194 19.35 -7.74 -0.65
CA GLU A 194 19.72 -8.94 -1.39
C GLU A 194 19.83 -8.68 -2.89
N ILE A 195 18.81 -8.03 -3.49
CA ILE A 195 18.82 -7.71 -4.92
C ILE A 195 19.90 -6.69 -5.24
N PHE A 196 20.17 -5.71 -4.37
CA PHE A 196 21.22 -4.73 -4.54
C PHE A 196 22.61 -5.39 -4.63
N LEU A 197 22.93 -6.32 -3.71
CA LEU A 197 24.19 -7.07 -3.73
C LEU A 197 24.28 -7.99 -4.95
N LYS A 198 23.17 -8.59 -5.37
CA LYS A 198 23.13 -9.42 -6.57
C LYS A 198 23.38 -8.61 -7.84
N GLN A 199 22.80 -7.40 -7.93
CA GLN A 199 23.07 -6.48 -9.05
C GLN A 199 24.51 -5.96 -9.03
N ALA A 200 25.10 -5.74 -7.85
CA ALA A 200 26.51 -5.39 -7.73
C ALA A 200 27.42 -6.46 -8.35
N ALA A 201 27.19 -7.72 -8.00
CA ALA A 201 27.91 -8.84 -8.61
C ALA A 201 27.68 -8.95 -10.13
N MET A 202 26.45 -8.66 -10.59
CA MET A 202 26.04 -8.74 -11.99
C MET A 202 26.69 -7.67 -12.87
N TYR A 203 26.74 -6.41 -12.38
CA TYR A 203 27.19 -5.24 -13.12
C TYR A 203 28.60 -4.77 -12.73
N GLY A 204 29.19 -5.36 -11.70
CA GLY A 204 30.57 -5.10 -11.28
C GLY A 204 30.78 -3.76 -10.58
N PHE A 205 29.76 -3.17 -10.00
CA PHE A 205 29.94 -2.01 -9.12
C PHE A 205 30.32 -2.46 -7.69
N GLU A 206 31.00 -1.59 -6.94
CA GLU A 206 31.37 -1.82 -5.54
C GLU A 206 30.23 -1.40 -4.62
N PRO A 207 29.52 -2.34 -3.95
CA PRO A 207 28.39 -2.02 -3.09
C PRO A 207 28.83 -1.71 -1.69
N LYS A 208 28.09 -0.80 -1.01
CA LYS A 208 28.20 -0.59 0.43
C LYS A 208 26.84 -0.43 1.05
N LEU A 209 26.55 -1.23 2.09
CA LEU A 209 25.34 -1.15 2.90
C LEU A 209 25.58 -0.27 4.12
N VAL A 210 24.78 0.79 4.31
CA VAL A 210 24.90 1.73 5.41
C VAL A 210 23.57 1.80 6.17
N PRO A 211 23.43 1.10 7.32
CA PRO A 211 22.22 1.12 8.11
C PRO A 211 22.08 2.42 8.92
N VAL A 212 20.87 2.92 9.00
CA VAL A 212 20.50 4.08 9.84
C VAL A 212 19.54 3.57 10.92
N PRO A 213 19.93 3.66 12.21
CA PRO A 213 19.03 3.25 13.30
C PRO A 213 17.74 4.07 13.32
N PRO A 214 16.56 3.44 13.57
CA PRO A 214 15.31 4.17 13.64
C PRO A 214 15.28 5.13 14.85
N PRO A 215 14.62 6.30 14.74
CA PRO A 215 13.83 6.79 13.62
C PRO A 215 14.64 7.47 12.50
N GLY A 216 15.97 7.51 12.59
CA GLY A 216 16.85 8.01 11.53
C GLY A 216 17.10 9.52 11.53
N THR A 217 16.91 10.19 12.67
CA THR A 217 17.11 11.65 12.79
C THR A 217 18.58 12.03 12.90
N ASP A 218 19.43 11.18 13.51
CA ASP A 218 20.87 11.37 13.56
C ASP A 218 21.55 10.44 12.55
N GLN A 219 22.30 11.03 11.62
CA GLN A 219 22.98 10.33 10.54
C GLN A 219 24.42 10.83 10.34
N GLN A 220 25.02 11.44 11.35
CA GLN A 220 26.37 12.02 11.24
C GLN A 220 27.42 10.94 10.95
N SER A 221 27.38 9.82 11.66
CA SER A 221 28.30 8.70 11.45
C SER A 221 28.15 8.07 10.07
N GLN A 222 26.92 7.88 9.59
CA GLN A 222 26.64 7.32 8.29
C GLN A 222 27.17 8.22 7.16
N TRP A 223 26.97 9.53 7.25
CA TRP A 223 27.47 10.45 6.23
C TRP A 223 28.98 10.66 6.29
N LEU A 224 29.62 10.50 7.47
CA LEU A 224 31.07 10.42 7.56
C LEU A 224 31.59 9.17 6.85
N GLU A 225 30.97 8.02 7.08
CA GLU A 225 31.30 6.75 6.41
C GLU A 225 31.10 6.83 4.88
N ILE A 226 29.98 7.43 4.43
CA ILE A 226 29.71 7.66 3.00
C ILE A 226 30.78 8.55 2.39
N ARG A 227 31.16 9.63 3.06
CA ARG A 227 32.23 10.53 2.58
C ARG A 227 33.59 9.84 2.49
N GLN A 228 33.93 8.97 3.45
CA GLN A 228 35.17 8.18 3.41
C GLN A 228 35.17 7.15 2.29
N PHE A 229 34.02 6.53 2.01
CA PHE A 229 33.86 5.58 0.92
C PHE A 229 33.90 6.29 -0.46
N ALA A 230 33.54 7.57 -0.51
CA ALA A 230 33.46 8.38 -1.72
C ALA A 230 32.66 7.72 -2.87
N PRO A 231 31.35 7.45 -2.66
CA PRO A 231 30.55 6.77 -3.68
C PRO A 231 30.21 7.70 -4.85
N ASP A 232 30.01 7.10 -6.03
CA ASP A 232 29.45 7.77 -7.21
C ASP A 232 27.93 8.03 -7.01
N TRP A 233 27.23 7.11 -6.34
CA TRP A 233 25.78 7.18 -6.11
C TRP A 233 25.39 6.71 -4.71
N VAL A 234 24.33 7.31 -4.17
CA VAL A 234 23.68 6.86 -2.93
C VAL A 234 22.23 6.53 -3.23
N ILE A 235 21.85 5.26 -3.06
CA ILE A 235 20.46 4.80 -3.08
C ILE A 235 19.91 4.91 -1.66
N VAL A 236 18.69 5.44 -1.49
CA VAL A 236 18.09 5.64 -0.16
C VAL A 236 16.79 4.86 -0.03
N THR A 237 16.70 4.04 1.02
CA THR A 237 15.47 3.40 1.49
C THR A 237 15.14 3.91 2.89
N GLY A 238 14.59 5.12 2.94
CA GLY A 238 14.24 5.86 4.15
C GLY A 238 12.73 6.07 4.30
N TYR A 239 12.29 6.51 5.50
CA TYR A 239 10.90 6.85 5.74
C TYR A 239 10.73 7.89 6.86
N GLY A 240 9.71 8.74 6.72
CA GLY A 240 9.32 9.74 7.71
C GLY A 240 10.47 10.70 8.04
N VAL A 241 10.70 10.93 9.33
CA VAL A 241 11.71 11.92 9.80
C VAL A 241 13.15 11.63 9.34
N MET A 242 13.45 10.39 8.93
CA MET A 242 14.74 10.03 8.36
C MET A 242 15.04 10.82 7.08
N ASN A 243 14.02 11.05 6.23
CA ASN A 243 14.20 11.58 4.88
C ASN A 243 14.69 13.05 4.90
N PRO A 244 14.02 14.01 5.57
CA PRO A 244 14.54 15.37 5.67
C PRO A 244 15.88 15.45 6.43
N ALA A 245 16.11 14.57 7.41
CA ALA A 245 17.39 14.48 8.10
C ALA A 245 18.52 14.04 7.16
N MET A 246 18.26 13.04 6.32
CA MET A 246 19.18 12.54 5.30
C MET A 246 19.56 13.64 4.29
N LEU A 247 18.58 14.37 3.76
CA LEU A 247 18.82 15.47 2.81
C LEU A 247 19.71 16.57 3.42
N LYS A 248 19.41 16.96 4.66
CA LYS A 248 20.24 17.93 5.40
C LYS A 248 21.65 17.42 5.68
N ALA A 249 21.80 16.12 5.98
CA ALA A 249 23.09 15.52 6.22
C ALA A 249 23.93 15.41 4.93
N ALA A 250 23.31 15.04 3.81
CA ALA A 250 23.93 15.05 2.48
C ALA A 250 24.43 16.45 2.09
N ALA A 251 23.62 17.48 2.36
CA ALA A 251 23.99 18.87 2.11
C ALA A 251 25.19 19.31 2.95
N ARG A 252 25.21 18.98 4.25
CA ARG A 252 26.36 19.27 5.13
C ARG A 252 27.63 18.54 4.70
N ALA A 253 27.48 17.34 4.13
CA ALA A 253 28.61 16.57 3.59
C ALA A 253 29.09 17.07 2.22
N ASN A 254 28.47 18.10 1.65
CA ASN A 254 28.67 18.59 0.29
C ASN A 254 28.49 17.49 -0.78
N TYR A 255 27.68 16.48 -0.50
CA TYR A 255 27.38 15.43 -1.47
C TYR A 255 26.34 15.92 -2.48
N PRO A 256 26.52 15.70 -3.81
CA PRO A 256 25.58 16.18 -4.82
C PRO A 256 24.23 15.47 -4.69
N ARG A 257 23.12 16.25 -4.54
CA ARG A 257 21.77 15.68 -4.32
C ARG A 257 21.22 14.98 -5.56
N ASP A 258 21.64 15.34 -6.74
CA ASP A 258 21.31 14.65 -8.00
C ASP A 258 22.02 13.30 -8.18
N HIS A 259 22.93 12.95 -7.26
CA HIS A 259 23.52 11.63 -7.09
C HIS A 259 22.93 10.86 -5.89
N VAL A 260 21.92 11.41 -5.23
CA VAL A 260 21.13 10.73 -4.20
C VAL A 260 19.80 10.32 -4.81
N ILE A 261 19.53 9.02 -4.88
CA ILE A 261 18.32 8.48 -5.48
C ILE A 261 17.51 7.76 -4.42
N GLY A 262 16.37 8.33 -4.08
CA GLY A 262 15.44 7.74 -3.15
C GLY A 262 14.50 6.72 -3.80
N ASN A 263 14.04 5.78 -3.00
CA ASN A 263 12.92 4.95 -3.39
C ASN A 263 11.59 5.76 -3.31
N PHE A 264 10.48 5.17 -3.73
CA PHE A 264 9.17 5.86 -3.79
C PHE A 264 8.58 6.23 -2.40
N TRP A 265 9.24 5.88 -1.29
CA TRP A 265 8.85 6.31 0.07
C TRP A 265 9.68 7.49 0.59
N THR A 266 10.59 8.00 -0.24
CA THR A 266 11.47 9.12 0.10
C THR A 266 11.26 10.31 -0.83
N GLY A 267 10.22 10.28 -1.66
CA GLY A 267 9.97 11.26 -2.72
C GLY A 267 8.63 11.95 -2.58
N SER A 268 8.35 12.51 -1.40
CA SER A 268 7.13 13.27 -1.14
C SER A 268 7.42 14.69 -0.65
N GLU A 269 6.41 15.53 -0.64
CA GLU A 269 6.46 16.89 -0.09
C GLU A 269 6.74 16.87 1.42
N GLU A 270 6.29 15.82 2.11
CA GLU A 270 6.56 15.56 3.51
C GLU A 270 8.06 15.38 3.81
N ASP A 271 8.83 14.99 2.80
CA ASP A 271 10.28 14.77 2.89
C ASP A 271 11.07 16.03 2.51
N THR A 272 10.68 16.69 1.43
CA THR A 272 11.45 17.77 0.81
C THR A 272 11.18 19.14 1.40
N ILE A 273 9.91 19.46 1.72
CA ILE A 273 9.57 20.77 2.32
C ILE A 273 10.30 20.99 3.65
N PRO A 274 10.33 20.04 4.61
CA PRO A 274 11.07 20.24 5.85
C PRO A 274 12.61 20.26 5.68
N ALA A 275 13.12 19.74 4.56
CA ALA A 275 14.55 19.79 4.25
C ALA A 275 14.97 21.13 3.64
N GLY A 276 14.05 21.91 3.07
CA GLY A 276 14.30 23.19 2.44
C GLY A 276 15.31 23.09 1.28
N ASP A 277 16.25 24.04 1.21
CA ASP A 277 17.26 24.09 0.13
C ASP A 277 18.14 22.82 0.05
N ALA A 278 18.26 22.08 1.14
CA ALA A 278 18.99 20.81 1.16
C ALA A 278 18.36 19.74 0.23
N ALA A 279 17.08 19.89 -0.13
CA ALA A 279 16.40 18.96 -1.02
C ALA A 279 16.53 19.31 -2.51
N VAL A 280 17.03 20.50 -2.87
CA VAL A 280 17.13 20.92 -4.27
C VAL A 280 17.99 19.93 -5.08
N ASN A 281 17.48 19.53 -6.25
CA ASN A 281 18.05 18.52 -7.14
C ASN A 281 17.97 17.06 -6.66
N TYR A 282 17.41 16.78 -5.49
CA TYR A 282 17.19 15.42 -5.02
C TYR A 282 16.29 14.63 -5.99
N ILE A 283 16.65 13.38 -6.26
CA ILE A 283 15.93 12.48 -7.16
C ILE A 283 15.25 11.37 -6.37
N SER A 284 14.03 11.03 -6.74
CA SER A 284 13.33 9.87 -6.19
C SER A 284 12.58 9.11 -7.29
N SER A 285 12.44 7.80 -7.13
CA SER A 285 11.50 7.03 -7.95
C SER A 285 10.05 7.31 -7.54
N LEU A 286 9.12 7.12 -8.46
CA LEU A 286 7.69 7.28 -8.21
C LEU A 286 6.85 6.25 -8.97
N ILE A 287 5.68 5.95 -8.39
CA ILE A 287 4.64 5.12 -9.01
C ILE A 287 3.36 5.91 -9.29
N ASN A 288 3.17 7.00 -8.55
CA ASN A 288 2.09 7.96 -8.72
C ASN A 288 2.64 9.38 -8.53
N PRO A 289 2.31 10.33 -9.41
CA PRO A 289 2.81 11.71 -9.31
C PRO A 289 2.04 12.53 -8.26
N ALA A 290 2.67 13.65 -7.83
CA ALA A 290 1.99 14.73 -7.15
C ALA A 290 1.12 15.54 -8.14
N GLY A 291 0.20 16.32 -7.61
CA GLY A 291 -0.64 17.27 -8.34
C GLY A 291 -2.12 17.11 -8.06
N THR A 292 -2.85 18.17 -8.32
CA THR A 292 -4.32 18.23 -8.22
C THR A 292 -5.01 18.25 -9.58
N ASP A 293 -4.25 18.18 -10.67
CA ASP A 293 -4.78 18.30 -12.04
C ASP A 293 -5.49 17.02 -12.53
N PHE A 294 -5.47 15.96 -11.73
CA PHE A 294 -6.17 14.71 -12.02
C PHE A 294 -7.67 14.88 -11.76
N LYS A 295 -8.48 14.44 -12.72
CA LYS A 295 -9.95 14.56 -12.62
C LYS A 295 -10.48 13.97 -11.31
N ILE A 296 -9.98 12.82 -10.88
CA ILE A 296 -10.41 12.18 -9.63
C ILE A 296 -10.12 13.06 -8.40
N ILE A 297 -8.98 13.77 -8.36
CA ILE A 297 -8.65 14.67 -7.25
C ILE A 297 -9.57 15.89 -7.26
N GLN A 298 -9.84 16.46 -8.44
CA GLN A 298 -10.78 17.58 -8.59
C GLN A 298 -12.21 17.18 -8.20
N ASP A 299 -12.65 15.99 -8.59
CA ASP A 299 -13.96 15.46 -8.22
C ASP A 299 -14.06 15.26 -6.68
N ILE A 300 -13.01 14.75 -6.04
CA ILE A 300 -12.94 14.61 -4.58
C ILE A 300 -13.02 15.97 -3.89
N GLN A 301 -12.25 16.96 -4.36
CA GLN A 301 -12.31 18.32 -3.81
C GLN A 301 -13.74 18.88 -3.88
N LYS A 302 -14.38 18.77 -5.03
CA LYS A 302 -15.75 19.25 -5.24
C LYS A 302 -16.80 18.49 -4.41
N VAL A 303 -16.69 17.16 -4.34
CA VAL A 303 -17.71 16.32 -3.69
C VAL A 303 -17.56 16.32 -2.18
N LEU A 304 -16.32 16.36 -1.65
CA LEU A 304 -16.05 16.28 -0.23
C LEU A 304 -15.65 17.63 0.39
N TYR A 305 -14.61 18.27 -0.13
CA TYR A 305 -14.02 19.44 0.55
C TYR A 305 -14.89 20.69 0.46
N ASP A 306 -15.60 20.90 -0.66
CA ASP A 306 -16.56 22.00 -0.78
C ASP A 306 -17.77 21.83 0.16
N LYS A 307 -18.01 20.62 0.65
CA LYS A 307 -19.09 20.28 1.59
C LYS A 307 -18.61 20.05 3.03
N GLY A 308 -17.31 20.21 3.32
CA GLY A 308 -16.75 19.97 4.64
C GLY A 308 -16.67 18.49 5.06
N LEU A 309 -16.69 17.56 4.09
CA LEU A 309 -16.68 16.11 4.32
C LEU A 309 -15.31 15.45 4.12
N GLY A 310 -14.27 16.21 3.76
CA GLY A 310 -12.93 15.69 3.53
C GLY A 310 -12.19 15.36 4.84
N ASN A 311 -11.30 14.38 4.78
CA ASN A 311 -10.53 13.89 5.94
C ASN A 311 -9.30 14.74 6.27
N MET A 312 -8.69 15.43 5.27
CA MET A 312 -7.48 16.21 5.50
C MET A 312 -7.80 17.54 6.21
N THR A 313 -7.24 17.71 7.41
CA THR A 313 -7.27 19.00 8.14
C THR A 313 -6.40 20.04 7.44
N ASP A 314 -5.17 19.66 7.07
CA ASP A 314 -4.28 20.50 6.26
C ASP A 314 -4.56 20.27 4.76
N LYS A 315 -5.39 21.14 4.20
CA LYS A 315 -5.79 21.09 2.79
C LYS A 315 -4.63 21.32 1.81
N SER A 316 -3.51 21.90 2.25
CA SER A 316 -2.32 22.08 1.40
C SER A 316 -1.66 20.75 1.02
N ARG A 317 -1.98 19.67 1.72
CA ARG A 317 -1.48 18.31 1.43
C ARG A 317 -2.32 17.55 0.39
N ILE A 318 -3.48 18.07 0.00
CA ILE A 318 -4.29 17.48 -1.08
C ILE A 318 -3.48 17.55 -2.37
N GLY A 319 -3.33 16.41 -3.02
CA GLY A 319 -2.49 16.29 -4.22
C GLY A 319 -1.00 16.07 -3.95
N SER A 320 -0.54 15.98 -2.68
CA SER A 320 0.83 15.50 -2.40
C SER A 320 1.01 14.06 -2.89
N VAL A 321 2.26 13.64 -3.11
CA VAL A 321 2.57 12.27 -3.55
C VAL A 321 1.90 11.23 -2.65
N LEU A 322 1.96 11.42 -1.32
CA LEU A 322 1.40 10.44 -0.37
C LEU A 322 -0.12 10.51 -0.28
N TYR A 323 -0.73 11.69 -0.36
CA TYR A 323 -2.19 11.79 -0.46
C TYR A 323 -2.71 11.07 -1.71
N ASN A 324 -2.09 11.32 -2.87
CA ASN A 324 -2.43 10.67 -4.14
C ASN A 324 -2.20 9.14 -4.09
N ARG A 325 -1.22 8.68 -3.30
CA ARG A 325 -1.02 7.24 -3.04
C ARG A 325 -2.16 6.64 -2.23
N GLY A 326 -2.69 7.37 -1.27
CA GLY A 326 -3.91 7.00 -0.55
C GLY A 326 -5.11 6.86 -1.48
N ILE A 327 -5.30 7.81 -2.40
CA ILE A 327 -6.35 7.74 -3.44
C ILE A 327 -6.16 6.49 -4.32
N MET A 328 -4.93 6.21 -4.77
CA MET A 328 -4.60 5.02 -5.57
C MET A 328 -4.96 3.73 -4.80
N THR A 329 -4.66 3.65 -3.51
CA THR A 329 -5.04 2.51 -2.66
C THR A 329 -6.55 2.37 -2.57
N GLY A 330 -7.26 3.47 -2.39
CA GLY A 330 -8.73 3.49 -2.40
C GLY A 330 -9.31 2.97 -3.72
N ILE A 331 -8.78 3.41 -4.86
CA ILE A 331 -9.17 2.93 -6.18
C ILE A 331 -8.99 1.40 -6.27
N ILE A 332 -7.81 0.89 -5.94
CA ILE A 332 -7.50 -0.54 -6.02
C ILE A 332 -8.42 -1.35 -5.09
N THR A 333 -8.62 -0.89 -3.85
CA THR A 333 -9.52 -1.53 -2.88
C THR A 333 -10.95 -1.61 -3.40
N VAL A 334 -11.50 -0.50 -3.89
CA VAL A 334 -12.88 -0.43 -4.40
C VAL A 334 -13.05 -1.28 -5.65
N GLU A 335 -12.10 -1.26 -6.57
CA GLU A 335 -12.20 -2.02 -7.82
C GLU A 335 -12.00 -3.53 -7.60
N ALA A 336 -11.19 -3.94 -6.62
CA ALA A 336 -11.09 -5.34 -6.20
C ALA A 336 -12.43 -5.85 -5.61
N ILE A 337 -13.06 -5.06 -4.73
CA ILE A 337 -14.38 -5.38 -4.18
C ILE A 337 -15.43 -5.42 -5.30
N ARG A 338 -15.42 -4.45 -6.23
CA ARG A 338 -16.33 -4.39 -7.38
C ARG A 338 -16.17 -5.62 -8.29
N THR A 339 -14.94 -6.04 -8.55
CA THR A 339 -14.61 -7.25 -9.31
C THR A 339 -15.19 -8.49 -8.63
N ALA A 340 -14.98 -8.61 -7.31
CA ALA A 340 -15.54 -9.71 -6.53
C ALA A 340 -17.07 -9.70 -6.50
N GLN A 341 -17.71 -8.53 -6.40
CA GLN A 341 -19.17 -8.41 -6.49
C GLN A 341 -19.72 -8.85 -7.84
N GLY A 342 -18.94 -8.75 -8.92
CA GLY A 342 -19.30 -9.30 -10.24
C GLY A 342 -19.50 -10.82 -10.22
N LYS A 343 -18.73 -11.53 -9.38
CA LYS A 343 -18.85 -12.99 -9.20
C LYS A 343 -19.82 -13.39 -8.09
N TYR A 344 -19.75 -12.73 -6.95
CA TYR A 344 -20.46 -13.17 -5.72
C TYR A 344 -21.75 -12.40 -5.43
N GLY A 345 -22.11 -11.42 -6.27
CA GLY A 345 -23.30 -10.58 -6.13
C GLY A 345 -23.02 -9.27 -5.39
N LYS A 346 -23.92 -8.30 -5.59
CA LYS A 346 -23.87 -6.93 -5.02
C LYS A 346 -24.26 -6.93 -3.54
N LYS A 347 -23.39 -7.42 -2.70
CA LYS A 347 -23.57 -7.59 -1.25
C LYS A 347 -22.24 -7.39 -0.53
N PRO A 348 -22.21 -7.26 0.81
CA PRO A 348 -20.98 -7.35 1.59
C PRO A 348 -20.27 -8.68 1.35
N LEU A 349 -18.94 -8.62 1.22
CA LEU A 349 -18.08 -9.74 0.85
C LEU A 349 -17.12 -10.07 2.00
N THR A 350 -16.78 -11.36 2.13
CA THR A 350 -15.74 -11.82 3.04
C THR A 350 -14.33 -11.54 2.49
N GLY A 351 -13.30 -11.63 3.34
CA GLY A 351 -11.91 -11.51 2.92
C GLY A 351 -11.53 -12.53 1.83
N GLU A 352 -12.01 -13.78 1.92
CA GLU A 352 -11.78 -14.80 0.89
C GLU A 352 -12.38 -14.41 -0.47
N GLN A 353 -13.58 -13.82 -0.47
CA GLN A 353 -14.22 -13.34 -1.71
C GLN A 353 -13.48 -12.13 -2.29
N THR A 354 -13.01 -11.21 -1.44
CA THR A 354 -12.22 -10.06 -1.89
C THR A 354 -10.82 -10.46 -2.38
N ARG A 355 -10.22 -11.53 -1.80
CA ARG A 355 -9.00 -12.15 -2.37
C ARG A 355 -9.20 -12.54 -3.82
N TRP A 356 -10.31 -13.22 -4.13
CA TRP A 356 -10.62 -13.56 -5.52
C TRP A 356 -10.72 -12.30 -6.39
N GLY A 357 -11.35 -11.25 -5.89
CA GLY A 357 -11.44 -9.96 -6.60
C GLY A 357 -10.07 -9.33 -6.87
N LEU A 358 -9.13 -9.42 -5.93
CA LEU A 358 -7.74 -8.97 -6.10
C LEU A 358 -7.02 -9.79 -7.17
N GLU A 359 -7.09 -11.12 -7.14
CA GLU A 359 -6.43 -12.01 -8.12
C GLU A 359 -7.02 -11.91 -9.54
N ASN A 360 -8.20 -11.33 -9.68
CA ASN A 360 -8.87 -11.10 -10.98
C ASN A 360 -8.98 -9.61 -11.33
N LEU A 361 -8.25 -8.76 -10.62
CA LEU A 361 -8.24 -7.32 -10.87
C LEU A 361 -7.50 -7.01 -12.17
N ASN A 362 -8.19 -6.30 -13.07
CA ASN A 362 -7.64 -5.80 -14.32
C ASN A 362 -8.05 -4.32 -14.49
N LEU A 363 -7.17 -3.42 -14.08
CA LEU A 363 -7.32 -1.98 -14.31
C LEU A 363 -6.59 -1.62 -15.61
N ASP A 364 -7.28 -1.64 -16.72
CA ASP A 364 -6.75 -1.18 -18.00
C ASP A 364 -6.90 0.35 -18.16
N ASP A 365 -6.29 0.91 -19.19
CA ASP A 365 -6.33 2.35 -19.48
C ASP A 365 -7.76 2.87 -19.61
N LYS A 366 -8.67 2.07 -20.19
CA LYS A 366 -10.08 2.44 -20.34
C LYS A 366 -10.76 2.57 -18.98
N ARG A 367 -10.52 1.61 -18.07
CA ARG A 367 -11.08 1.66 -16.72
C ARG A 367 -10.49 2.82 -15.92
N ILE A 368 -9.19 3.04 -15.99
CA ILE A 368 -8.49 4.15 -15.34
C ILE A 368 -9.07 5.49 -15.82
N ALA A 369 -9.32 5.66 -17.12
CA ALA A 369 -9.92 6.86 -17.66
C ALA A 369 -11.37 7.08 -17.14
N GLN A 370 -12.18 6.02 -17.05
CA GLN A 370 -13.53 6.09 -16.46
C GLN A 370 -13.52 6.50 -14.98
N LEU A 371 -12.47 6.14 -14.24
CA LEU A 371 -12.28 6.53 -12.85
C LEU A 371 -11.77 7.97 -12.70
N GLY A 372 -11.39 8.63 -13.79
CA GLY A 372 -10.75 9.94 -13.76
C GLY A 372 -9.30 9.93 -13.25
N ALA A 373 -8.65 8.76 -13.28
CA ALA A 373 -7.33 8.52 -12.72
C ALA A 373 -6.22 8.43 -13.78
N THR A 374 -6.49 8.85 -15.01
CA THR A 374 -5.49 8.91 -16.09
C THR A 374 -4.29 9.75 -15.67
N GLY A 375 -3.08 9.16 -15.79
CA GLY A 375 -1.83 9.79 -15.39
C GLY A 375 -1.53 9.70 -13.88
N LEU A 376 -2.51 9.38 -13.05
CA LEU A 376 -2.33 9.19 -11.60
C LEU A 376 -1.87 7.75 -11.27
N ILE A 377 -2.47 6.76 -11.92
CA ILE A 377 -2.13 5.34 -11.73
C ILE A 377 -1.78 4.69 -13.07
N GLN A 378 -0.99 3.61 -12.99
CA GLN A 378 -0.66 2.76 -14.14
C GLN A 378 -1.68 1.63 -14.29
N PRO A 379 -1.81 1.04 -15.50
CA PRO A 379 -2.50 -0.24 -15.66
C PRO A 379 -1.98 -1.30 -14.69
N LEU A 380 -2.89 -2.07 -14.12
CA LEU A 380 -2.59 -3.11 -13.14
C LEU A 380 -3.38 -4.36 -13.49
N LYS A 381 -2.66 -5.48 -13.71
CA LYS A 381 -3.28 -6.79 -13.91
C LYS A 381 -2.70 -7.79 -12.93
N VAL A 382 -3.52 -8.23 -12.00
CA VAL A 382 -3.15 -9.21 -10.97
C VAL A 382 -3.64 -10.59 -11.36
N THR A 383 -2.88 -11.62 -11.00
CA THR A 383 -3.26 -13.03 -11.22
C THR A 383 -2.92 -13.86 -10.00
N CYS A 384 -3.47 -15.06 -9.89
CA CYS A 384 -3.13 -16.01 -8.83
C CYS A 384 -1.61 -16.26 -8.66
N ALA A 385 -0.85 -16.26 -9.76
CA ALA A 385 0.60 -16.53 -9.72
C ALA A 385 1.45 -15.25 -9.59
N ASP A 386 0.88 -14.08 -9.86
CA ASP A 386 1.59 -12.81 -9.84
C ASP A 386 0.77 -11.75 -9.10
N HIS A 387 1.10 -11.53 -7.84
CA HIS A 387 0.46 -10.54 -6.99
C HIS A 387 1.11 -9.13 -7.07
N GLU A 388 2.16 -8.96 -7.87
CA GLU A 388 2.74 -7.64 -8.15
C GLU A 388 1.94 -6.88 -9.22
N GLY A 389 1.67 -7.54 -10.33
CA GLY A 389 0.84 -7.05 -11.42
C GLY A 389 1.42 -5.89 -12.25
N GLY A 390 2.59 -5.37 -11.89
CA GLY A 390 3.25 -4.22 -12.52
C GLY A 390 4.76 -4.29 -12.43
N GLY A 391 5.38 -3.27 -11.83
CA GLY A 391 6.82 -3.22 -11.54
C GLY A 391 7.50 -1.92 -11.96
N ALA A 392 7.01 -1.24 -12.98
CA ALA A 392 7.64 -0.05 -13.53
C ALA A 392 7.56 1.17 -12.60
N VAL A 393 8.60 2.00 -12.64
CA VAL A 393 8.64 3.31 -11.96
C VAL A 393 9.06 4.41 -12.93
N LYS A 394 8.73 5.65 -12.59
CA LYS A 394 9.38 6.85 -13.15
C LYS A 394 10.34 7.45 -12.12
N PHE A 395 11.11 8.42 -12.57
CA PHE A 395 11.93 9.23 -11.69
C PHE A 395 11.48 10.69 -11.73
N GLN A 396 11.58 11.33 -10.57
CA GLN A 396 11.26 12.74 -10.37
C GLN A 396 12.41 13.43 -9.65
N GLN A 397 12.55 14.74 -9.88
CA GLN A 397 13.56 15.59 -9.26
C GLN A 397 12.87 16.79 -8.59
N TRP A 398 13.31 17.11 -7.37
CA TRP A 398 12.83 18.27 -6.63
C TRP A 398 13.53 19.55 -7.09
N ASP A 399 12.76 20.54 -7.55
CA ASP A 399 13.32 21.82 -8.03
C ASP A 399 13.41 22.91 -6.96
N GLY A 400 13.10 22.57 -5.71
CA GLY A 400 13.01 23.50 -4.58
C GLY A 400 11.56 23.91 -4.24
N LYS A 401 10.60 23.65 -5.12
CA LYS A 401 9.18 24.01 -4.96
C LYS A 401 8.23 22.86 -5.28
N LYS A 402 8.56 22.07 -6.31
CA LYS A 402 7.71 20.97 -6.79
C LYS A 402 8.54 19.86 -7.41
N TRP A 403 7.94 18.69 -7.49
CA TRP A 403 8.49 17.56 -8.22
C TRP A 403 8.35 17.74 -9.74
N LYS A 404 9.41 17.45 -10.48
CA LYS A 404 9.43 17.37 -11.95
C LYS A 404 9.75 15.94 -12.37
N ILE A 405 8.91 15.35 -13.21
CA ILE A 405 9.18 14.05 -13.80
C ILE A 405 10.36 14.20 -14.77
N ILE A 406 11.38 13.34 -14.62
CA ILE A 406 12.63 13.39 -15.37
C ILE A 406 12.93 12.12 -16.18
N SER A 407 12.02 11.15 -16.19
CA SER A 407 12.13 9.93 -16.99
C SER A 407 10.79 9.49 -17.53
N ASP A 408 10.81 8.64 -18.55
CA ASP A 408 9.69 7.75 -18.88
C ASP A 408 9.61 6.58 -17.89
N TRP A 409 8.63 5.67 -18.09
CA TRP A 409 8.52 4.45 -17.32
C TRP A 409 9.71 3.53 -17.57
N ILE A 410 10.45 3.21 -16.51
CA ILE A 410 11.52 2.23 -16.52
C ILE A 410 10.95 0.90 -16.03
N GLN A 411 11.18 -0.15 -16.80
CA GLN A 411 10.72 -1.50 -16.50
C GLN A 411 11.75 -2.25 -15.65
N PRO A 412 11.32 -3.02 -14.65
CA PRO A 412 12.23 -3.80 -13.83
C PRO A 412 12.91 -4.93 -14.64
N ASP A 413 13.96 -5.51 -14.07
CA ASP A 413 14.48 -6.79 -14.55
C ASP A 413 13.55 -7.91 -14.07
N ARG A 414 12.43 -8.07 -14.80
CA ARG A 414 11.40 -9.03 -14.43
C ARG A 414 11.91 -10.46 -14.32
N LYS A 415 12.87 -10.85 -15.17
CA LYS A 415 13.41 -12.22 -15.11
C LYS A 415 14.18 -12.42 -13.81
N LEU A 416 15.11 -11.53 -13.49
CA LEU A 416 15.89 -11.58 -12.25
C LEU A 416 14.97 -11.57 -11.01
N VAL A 417 14.02 -10.64 -10.99
CA VAL A 417 13.11 -10.48 -9.84
C VAL A 417 12.22 -11.71 -9.69
N ARG A 418 11.61 -12.24 -10.77
CA ARG A 418 10.74 -13.42 -10.68
C ARG A 418 11.50 -14.66 -10.28
N ASP A 419 12.71 -14.88 -10.79
CA ASP A 419 13.56 -16.01 -10.38
C ASP A 419 13.86 -15.95 -8.87
N MET A 420 14.20 -14.76 -8.34
CA MET A 420 14.45 -14.57 -6.90
C MET A 420 13.18 -14.74 -6.06
N VAL A 421 12.06 -14.16 -6.49
CA VAL A 421 10.76 -14.30 -5.82
C VAL A 421 10.39 -15.77 -5.70
N GLN A 422 10.48 -16.52 -6.79
CA GLN A 422 10.14 -17.95 -6.78
C GLN A 422 11.07 -18.76 -5.89
N ALA A 423 12.38 -18.49 -5.91
CA ALA A 423 13.34 -19.18 -5.07
C ALA A 423 13.09 -18.90 -3.58
N SER A 424 12.87 -17.65 -3.20
CA SER A 424 12.57 -17.25 -1.82
C SER A 424 11.23 -17.80 -1.35
N ALA A 425 10.18 -17.71 -2.17
CA ALA A 425 8.87 -18.26 -1.87
C ALA A 425 8.91 -19.79 -1.70
N ALA A 426 9.65 -20.52 -2.55
CA ALA A 426 9.83 -21.97 -2.43
C ALA A 426 10.55 -22.35 -1.13
N LYS A 427 11.58 -21.59 -0.73
CA LYS A 427 12.25 -21.79 0.55
C LYS A 427 11.29 -21.60 1.72
N TYR A 428 10.54 -20.51 1.74
CA TYR A 428 9.52 -20.25 2.76
C TYR A 428 8.46 -21.35 2.80
N ALA A 429 7.98 -21.81 1.63
CA ALA A 429 7.01 -22.90 1.57
C ALA A 429 7.54 -24.20 2.17
N ALA A 430 8.81 -24.54 1.90
CA ALA A 430 9.48 -25.71 2.48
C ALA A 430 9.62 -25.60 4.01
N GLU A 431 10.04 -24.44 4.51
CA GLU A 431 10.20 -24.15 5.94
C GLU A 431 8.86 -24.23 6.71
N LYS A 432 7.77 -23.84 6.07
CA LYS A 432 6.42 -23.78 6.67
C LYS A 432 5.54 -24.99 6.34
N GLY A 433 6.01 -25.95 5.53
CA GLY A 433 5.21 -27.07 5.09
C GLY A 433 4.03 -26.66 4.19
N ILE A 434 4.15 -25.56 3.43
CA ILE A 434 3.11 -25.06 2.54
C ILE A 434 3.23 -25.75 1.17
N THR A 435 2.12 -26.33 0.67
CA THR A 435 2.02 -26.77 -0.72
C THR A 435 1.58 -25.60 -1.58
N PRO A 436 2.39 -25.16 -2.58
CA PRO A 436 2.01 -24.06 -3.47
C PRO A 436 0.72 -24.39 -4.22
N ARG A 437 -0.16 -23.39 -4.36
CA ARG A 437 -1.44 -23.53 -5.07
C ARG A 437 -1.23 -23.76 -6.57
N ASP A 438 -2.12 -24.54 -7.17
CA ASP A 438 -2.22 -24.69 -8.62
C ASP A 438 -3.05 -23.55 -9.22
N CYS A 439 -2.37 -22.57 -9.81
CA CYS A 439 -3.01 -21.41 -10.46
C CYS A 439 -3.52 -21.71 -11.89
N SER A 440 -3.33 -22.91 -12.44
CA SER A 440 -3.82 -23.29 -13.77
C SER A 440 -5.34 -23.47 -13.81
N LYS A 441 -5.95 -23.74 -12.66
CA LYS A 441 -7.40 -24.04 -12.52
C LYS A 441 -8.27 -22.81 -12.23
N GLY A 442 -7.71 -21.62 -12.32
CA GLY A 442 -8.36 -20.37 -11.93
C GLY A 442 -8.34 -20.16 -10.41
N GLY A 443 -7.93 -18.98 -9.91
CA GLY A 443 -7.87 -18.66 -8.48
C GLY A 443 -9.25 -18.51 -7.82
#